data_0f6b41bc54de4b29a00c1155dd7dee49
#
_entry.id   0f6b41bc54de4b29a00c1155dd7dee49
#
_cell.length_a   1.000
_cell.length_b   1.000
_cell.length_c   1.000
_cell.angle_alpha   90.00
_cell.angle_beta   90.00
_cell.angle_gamma   90.00
#
_symmetry.space_group_name_H-M   'P 1'
#
loop_
_entity.id
_entity.type
_entity.pdbx_description
1 polymer ?
#
loop_
_entity_poly.entity_id
_entity_poly.type
_entity_poly.pdbx_seq_one_letter_code
_entity_poly.pdbx_strand_id
1 'polypeptide(L)'
;LKNAVFGTLKKLFLKKADDERDYDPLSLVEKLGLQDSTLVVDRFIPNEEVPPYFQAADTIVLFYETATPSGVESLSYNFKLPAVATRVGHFPETITDGFNGYLANPKDIADMMRVMNASIEKPIPRENVVEATKTMSWANYAKAVLAG
;
A
#
# COMPACT_ATOMS: atom_id res chain seq x y z
N LEU A 1 -30.12 -22.45 25.24
CA LEU A 1 -29.64 -21.25 25.95
C LEU A 1 -28.17 -20.93 25.67
N LYS A 2 -27.23 -21.91 25.64
CA LYS A 2 -25.79 -21.66 25.41
C LYS A 2 -25.49 -21.04 24.06
N ASN A 3 -26.16 -21.43 22.97
CA ASN A 3 -25.90 -20.91 21.61
C ASN A 3 -26.44 -19.49 21.41
N ALA A 4 -27.48 -19.06 22.15
CA ALA A 4 -28.01 -17.70 22.05
C ALA A 4 -27.07 -16.69 22.75
N VAL A 5 -26.50 -17.06 23.89
CA VAL A 5 -25.56 -16.21 24.65
C VAL A 5 -24.26 -16.02 23.87
N PHE A 6 -23.74 -17.09 23.27
CA PHE A 6 -22.53 -17.00 22.41
C PHE A 6 -22.75 -16.12 21.16
N GLY A 7 -23.95 -16.20 20.55
CA GLY A 7 -24.30 -15.37 19.39
C GLY A 7 -24.36 -13.88 19.72
N THR A 8 -24.88 -13.55 20.92
CA THR A 8 -25.00 -12.14 21.36
C THR A 8 -23.66 -11.57 21.82
N LEU A 9 -22.84 -12.36 22.56
CA LEU A 9 -21.47 -11.94 22.87
C LEU A 9 -20.61 -11.74 21.60
N LYS A 10 -20.70 -12.67 20.65
CA LYS A 10 -19.97 -12.55 19.38
C LYS A 10 -20.35 -11.28 18.62
N LYS A 11 -21.64 -10.90 18.58
CA LYS A 11 -22.11 -9.63 17.99
C LYS A 11 -21.60 -8.40 18.74
N LEU A 12 -21.49 -8.47 20.08
CA LEU A 12 -21.04 -7.33 20.89
C LEU A 12 -19.51 -7.08 20.74
N PHE A 13 -18.73 -8.17 20.68
CA PHE A 13 -17.26 -8.06 20.49
C PHE A 13 -16.84 -7.82 19.05
N LEU A 14 -17.63 -8.27 18.06
CA LEU A 14 -17.35 -8.06 16.64
C LEU A 14 -17.88 -6.72 16.09
N LYS A 15 -18.73 -6.01 16.86
CA LYS A 15 -19.27 -4.72 16.41
C LYS A 15 -18.22 -3.60 16.29
N LYS A 16 -17.00 -3.83 16.74
CA LYS A 16 -15.87 -2.89 16.63
C LYS A 16 -14.93 -3.19 15.44
N ALA A 17 -15.16 -4.29 14.72
CA ALA A 17 -14.33 -4.72 13.59
C ALA A 17 -15.05 -4.62 12.22
N ASP A 18 -16.30 -4.18 12.17
CA ASP A 18 -17.15 -4.25 10.97
C ASP A 18 -17.31 -2.91 10.24
N ASP A 19 -16.55 -1.86 10.57
CA ASP A 19 -16.56 -0.60 9.83
C ASP A 19 -16.03 -0.76 8.40
N GLU A 20 -15.25 -1.82 8.12
CA GLU A 20 -14.72 -2.08 6.78
C GLU A 20 -15.72 -2.79 5.85
N ARG A 21 -16.73 -3.49 6.38
CA ARG A 21 -17.69 -4.26 5.56
C ARG A 21 -18.74 -3.40 4.87
N ASP A 22 -19.04 -2.25 5.44
CA ASP A 22 -20.01 -1.29 4.89
C ASP A 22 -19.33 -0.16 4.12
N TYR A 23 -17.99 -0.20 3.98
CA TYR A 23 -17.23 0.80 3.24
C TYR A 23 -17.29 0.52 1.75
N ASP A 24 -17.96 1.41 1.01
CA ASP A 24 -17.99 1.41 -0.45
C ASP A 24 -17.11 2.52 -1.02
N PRO A 25 -15.88 2.19 -1.45
CA PRO A 25 -14.96 3.17 -2.01
C PRO A 25 -15.47 3.79 -3.32
N LEU A 26 -16.31 3.08 -4.09
CA LEU A 26 -16.84 3.58 -5.35
C LEU A 26 -17.84 4.70 -5.12
N SER A 27 -18.71 4.56 -4.10
CA SER A 27 -19.62 5.63 -3.72
C SER A 27 -18.89 6.91 -3.29
N LEU A 28 -17.67 6.78 -2.76
CA LEU A 28 -16.87 7.92 -2.35
C LEU A 28 -16.30 8.69 -3.56
N VAL A 29 -15.89 7.97 -4.61
CA VAL A 29 -15.46 8.60 -5.88
C VAL A 29 -16.57 9.46 -6.46
N GLU A 30 -17.80 8.96 -6.47
CA GLU A 30 -18.97 9.72 -6.94
C GLU A 30 -19.28 10.93 -6.06
N LYS A 31 -19.33 10.76 -4.74
CA LYS A 31 -19.61 11.83 -3.78
C LYS A 31 -18.61 12.98 -3.84
N LEU A 32 -17.35 12.67 -4.17
CA LEU A 32 -16.27 13.65 -4.27
C LEU A 32 -16.12 14.23 -5.69
N GLY A 33 -16.89 13.77 -6.67
CA GLY A 33 -16.82 14.24 -8.06
C GLY A 33 -15.50 13.88 -8.75
N LEU A 34 -14.93 12.71 -8.43
CA LEU A 34 -13.62 12.27 -8.92
C LEU A 34 -13.70 11.32 -10.14
N GLN A 35 -14.88 11.13 -10.74
CA GLN A 35 -15.10 10.14 -11.80
C GLN A 35 -14.18 10.38 -13.01
N ASP A 36 -14.02 11.65 -13.40
CA ASP A 36 -13.20 12.01 -14.57
C ASP A 36 -11.68 11.87 -14.34
N SER A 37 -11.25 11.78 -13.07
CA SER A 37 -9.84 11.66 -12.68
C SER A 37 -9.48 10.29 -12.10
N THR A 38 -10.45 9.37 -12.02
CA THR A 38 -10.27 8.07 -11.39
C THR A 38 -10.63 6.95 -12.36
N LEU A 39 -9.67 6.06 -12.63
CA LEU A 39 -9.94 4.81 -13.33
C LEU A 39 -10.14 3.69 -12.31
N VAL A 40 -11.36 3.20 -12.21
CA VAL A 40 -11.70 2.06 -11.35
C VAL A 40 -11.64 0.76 -12.14
N VAL A 41 -10.85 -0.18 -11.67
CA VAL A 41 -10.76 -1.53 -12.27
C VAL A 41 -11.15 -2.55 -11.19
N ASP A 42 -12.44 -2.83 -11.10
CA ASP A 42 -13.00 -3.79 -10.12
C ASP A 42 -13.19 -5.16 -10.77
N ARG A 43 -12.08 -5.83 -11.05
CA ARG A 43 -12.02 -7.21 -11.55
C ARG A 43 -10.68 -7.85 -11.21
N PHE A 44 -10.63 -9.16 -11.28
CA PHE A 44 -9.33 -9.84 -11.27
C PHE A 44 -8.51 -9.41 -12.50
N ILE A 45 -7.26 -9.00 -12.25
CA ILE A 45 -6.31 -8.60 -13.29
C ILE A 45 -5.36 -9.79 -13.53
N PRO A 46 -5.40 -10.43 -14.72
CA PRO A 46 -4.43 -11.46 -15.08
C PRO A 46 -3.00 -10.92 -15.08
N ASN A 47 -2.02 -11.80 -14.84
CA ASN A 47 -0.61 -11.39 -14.74
C ASN A 47 -0.11 -10.65 -15.99
N GLU A 48 -0.62 -11.00 -17.15
CA GLU A 48 -0.26 -10.41 -18.44
C GLU A 48 -0.72 -8.95 -18.56
N GLU A 49 -1.77 -8.57 -17.83
CA GLU A 49 -2.33 -7.22 -17.82
C GLU A 49 -1.71 -6.33 -16.73
N VAL A 50 -0.99 -6.88 -15.76
CA VAL A 50 -0.39 -6.12 -14.66
C VAL A 50 0.68 -5.12 -15.12
N PRO A 51 1.63 -5.49 -16.01
CA PRO A 51 2.71 -4.59 -16.40
C PRO A 51 2.27 -3.22 -16.93
N PRO A 52 1.27 -3.08 -17.81
CA PRO A 52 0.81 -1.78 -18.28
C PRO A 52 0.40 -0.81 -17.17
N TYR A 53 -0.27 -1.28 -16.11
CA TYR A 53 -0.66 -0.42 -14.99
C TYR A 53 0.55 0.12 -14.24
N PHE A 54 1.52 -0.73 -13.92
CA PHE A 54 2.74 -0.32 -13.21
C PHE A 54 3.68 0.53 -14.09
N GLN A 55 3.70 0.29 -15.40
CA GLN A 55 4.51 1.07 -16.33
C GLN A 55 3.94 2.48 -16.54
N ALA A 56 2.62 2.63 -16.52
CA ALA A 56 1.93 3.91 -16.69
C ALA A 56 1.94 4.77 -15.42
N ALA A 57 2.19 4.16 -14.24
CA ALA A 57 2.17 4.87 -12.97
C ALA A 57 3.49 5.61 -12.70
N ASP A 58 3.40 6.73 -11.99
CA ASP A 58 4.54 7.48 -11.47
C ASP A 58 4.90 7.07 -10.04
N THR A 59 3.89 6.63 -9.27
CA THR A 59 4.06 6.16 -7.89
C THR A 59 2.97 5.16 -7.53
N ILE A 60 3.22 4.34 -6.50
CA ILE A 60 2.20 3.48 -5.89
C ILE A 60 1.82 4.02 -4.52
N VAL A 61 0.53 3.96 -4.18
CA VAL A 61 0.00 4.44 -2.90
C VAL A 61 -0.44 3.27 -2.03
N LEU A 62 0.13 3.17 -0.83
CA LEU A 62 -0.06 2.06 0.12
C LEU A 62 -0.40 2.62 1.52
N PHE A 63 -1.52 3.34 1.64
CA PHE A 63 -1.99 3.89 2.91
C PHE A 63 -2.73 2.84 3.73
N TYR A 64 -1.98 1.95 4.35
CA TYR A 64 -2.52 0.90 5.22
C TYR A 64 -2.56 1.36 6.68
N GLU A 65 -3.53 0.87 7.44
CA GLU A 65 -3.55 1.01 8.90
C GLU A 65 -2.62 0.00 9.59
N THR A 66 -2.50 -1.18 8.99
CA THR A 66 -1.58 -2.24 9.39
C THR A 66 -1.04 -2.90 8.13
N ALA A 67 0.21 -3.31 8.13
CA ALA A 67 0.81 -4.01 7.01
C ALA A 67 1.62 -5.22 7.46
N THR A 68 1.43 -6.32 6.75
CA THR A 68 2.38 -7.44 6.67
C THR A 68 3.19 -7.27 5.38
N PRO A 69 4.33 -7.97 5.19
CA PRO A 69 5.07 -7.90 3.93
C PRO A 69 4.15 -8.05 2.72
N SER A 70 4.17 -7.10 1.82
CA SER A 70 3.21 -6.96 0.72
C SER A 70 3.82 -7.37 -0.61
N GLY A 71 3.16 -8.31 -1.31
CA GLY A 71 3.52 -8.65 -2.68
C GLY A 71 3.37 -7.47 -3.65
N VAL A 72 2.46 -6.53 -3.37
CA VAL A 72 2.23 -5.33 -4.20
C VAL A 72 3.42 -4.37 -4.11
N GLU A 73 4.00 -4.16 -2.91
CA GLU A 73 5.21 -3.38 -2.75
C GLU A 73 6.39 -4.01 -3.49
N SER A 74 6.61 -5.32 -3.31
CA SER A 74 7.67 -6.04 -4.01
C SER A 74 7.51 -5.97 -5.53
N LEU A 75 6.27 -6.00 -6.01
CA LEU A 75 5.96 -5.85 -7.43
C LEU A 75 6.31 -4.44 -7.92
N SER A 76 6.00 -3.38 -7.13
CA SER A 76 6.34 -1.99 -7.51
C SER A 76 7.84 -1.81 -7.72
N TYR A 77 8.68 -2.45 -6.92
CA TYR A 77 10.13 -2.41 -7.06
C TYR A 77 10.62 -3.02 -8.38
N ASN A 78 9.97 -4.08 -8.87
CA ASN A 78 10.30 -4.66 -10.18
C ASN A 78 10.05 -3.68 -11.32
N PHE A 79 9.09 -2.77 -11.16
CA PHE A 79 8.79 -1.70 -12.11
C PHE A 79 9.49 -0.38 -11.76
N LYS A 80 10.35 -0.37 -10.74
CA LYS A 80 11.10 0.80 -10.27
C LYS A 80 10.19 1.95 -9.85
N LEU A 81 8.99 1.63 -9.32
CA LEU A 81 8.04 2.63 -8.84
C LEU A 81 8.35 3.03 -7.42
N PRO A 82 8.49 4.33 -7.12
CA PRO A 82 8.54 4.81 -5.75
C PRO A 82 7.18 4.58 -5.07
N ALA A 83 7.20 4.37 -3.76
CA ALA A 83 6.00 4.15 -2.98
C ALA A 83 5.70 5.34 -2.08
N VAL A 84 4.40 5.68 -1.98
CA VAL A 84 3.87 6.57 -0.95
C VAL A 84 3.07 5.69 0.02
N ALA A 85 3.54 5.54 1.24
CA ALA A 85 3.01 4.58 2.19
C ALA A 85 2.82 5.18 3.59
N THR A 86 2.11 4.47 4.47
CA THR A 86 2.05 4.78 5.89
C THR A 86 3.20 4.10 6.65
N ARG A 87 3.64 4.69 7.76
CA ARG A 87 4.70 4.13 8.65
C ARG A 87 4.17 2.96 9.47
N VAL A 88 3.78 1.88 8.81
CA VAL A 88 3.25 0.67 9.46
C VAL A 88 3.95 -0.58 8.94
N GLY A 89 3.98 -1.61 9.79
CA GLY A 89 4.59 -2.90 9.46
C GLY A 89 6.04 -2.74 9.01
N HIS A 90 6.37 -3.33 7.88
CA HIS A 90 7.73 -3.37 7.30
C HIS A 90 8.07 -2.15 6.43
N PHE A 91 7.11 -1.29 6.06
CA PHE A 91 7.38 -0.15 5.18
C PHE A 91 8.52 0.77 5.65
N PRO A 92 8.67 1.09 6.95
CA PRO A 92 9.82 1.88 7.42
C PRO A 92 11.18 1.19 7.27
N GLU A 93 11.21 -0.12 7.04
CA GLU A 93 12.44 -0.89 6.83
C GLU A 93 12.85 -0.90 5.35
N THR A 94 11.88 -0.78 4.44
CA THR A 94 12.08 -0.87 2.98
C THR A 94 12.03 0.49 2.28
N ILE A 95 11.32 1.46 2.86
CA ILE A 95 11.16 2.81 2.32
C ILE A 95 11.97 3.81 3.15
N THR A 96 12.96 4.42 2.52
CA THR A 96 13.68 5.57 3.05
C THR A 96 12.99 6.85 2.58
N ASP A 97 12.39 7.57 3.51
CA ASP A 97 11.58 8.77 3.26
C ASP A 97 12.36 9.83 2.46
N GLY A 98 11.82 10.28 1.35
CA GLY A 98 12.44 11.22 0.42
C GLY A 98 13.53 10.64 -0.49
N PHE A 99 13.85 9.34 -0.38
CA PHE A 99 14.87 8.70 -1.23
C PHE A 99 14.26 7.73 -2.24
N ASN A 100 13.56 6.68 -1.81
CA ASN A 100 12.90 5.70 -2.69
C ASN A 100 11.38 5.69 -2.53
N GLY A 101 10.82 6.61 -1.73
CA GLY A 101 9.41 6.78 -1.49
C GLY A 101 9.15 7.86 -0.44
N TYR A 102 7.89 7.98 -0.01
CA TYR A 102 7.47 8.88 1.04
C TYR A 102 6.65 8.14 2.09
N LEU A 103 6.83 8.52 3.36
CA LEU A 103 6.16 7.86 4.48
C LEU A 103 5.31 8.87 5.28
N ALA A 104 4.01 8.57 5.39
CA ALA A 104 3.06 9.29 6.23
C ALA A 104 2.79 8.57 7.56
N ASN A 105 2.36 9.31 8.56
CA ASN A 105 1.83 8.71 9.78
C ASN A 105 0.47 8.05 9.50
N PRO A 106 0.19 6.85 10.02
CA PRO A 106 -1.09 6.19 9.83
C PRO A 106 -2.21 7.01 10.48
N LYS A 107 -3.40 7.00 9.84
CA LYS A 107 -4.60 7.74 10.29
C LYS A 107 -4.45 9.27 10.34
N ASP A 108 -3.36 9.81 9.84
CA ASP A 108 -3.12 11.26 9.73
C ASP A 108 -3.35 11.72 8.29
N ILE A 109 -4.57 12.18 8.00
CA ILE A 109 -4.98 12.62 6.65
C ILE A 109 -4.12 13.80 6.18
N ALA A 110 -3.75 14.72 7.08
CA ALA A 110 -2.93 15.87 6.71
C ALA A 110 -1.52 15.42 6.30
N ASP A 111 -0.94 14.46 7.00
CA ASP A 111 0.36 13.91 6.66
C ASP A 111 0.31 13.05 5.38
N MET A 112 -0.77 12.27 5.17
CA MET A 112 -1.01 11.55 3.91
C MET A 112 -1.12 12.52 2.72
N MET A 113 -1.84 13.62 2.85
CA MET A 113 -1.90 14.68 1.83
C MET A 113 -0.54 15.32 1.58
N ARG A 114 0.23 15.59 2.63
CA ARG A 114 1.58 16.15 2.53
C ARG A 114 2.48 15.25 1.67
N VAL A 115 2.52 13.95 1.94
CA VAL A 115 3.38 13.02 1.18
C VAL A 115 2.88 12.80 -0.24
N MET A 116 1.57 12.82 -0.48
CA MET A 116 1.00 12.78 -1.83
C MET A 116 1.45 14.01 -2.64
N ASN A 117 1.30 15.22 -2.09
CA ASN A 117 1.76 16.44 -2.74
C ASN A 117 3.27 16.41 -2.97
N ALA A 118 4.05 15.94 -1.98
CA ALA A 118 5.49 15.80 -2.13
C ALA A 118 5.86 14.86 -3.29
N SER A 119 5.13 13.77 -3.48
CA SER A 119 5.39 12.83 -4.59
C SER A 119 5.15 13.44 -5.98
N ILE A 120 4.29 14.45 -6.07
CA ILE A 120 4.00 15.20 -7.30
C ILE A 120 5.02 16.33 -7.50
N GLU A 121 5.28 17.13 -6.46
CA GLU A 121 6.16 18.30 -6.51
C GLU A 121 7.64 17.93 -6.60
N LYS A 122 8.02 16.82 -5.99
CA LYS A 122 9.39 16.29 -5.89
C LYS A 122 9.38 14.80 -6.22
N PRO A 123 9.14 14.42 -7.47
CA PRO A 123 9.07 13.01 -7.86
C PRO A 123 10.40 12.31 -7.56
N ILE A 124 10.31 11.14 -6.97
CA ILE A 124 11.47 10.30 -6.68
C ILE A 124 12.02 9.70 -7.98
N PRO A 125 13.31 9.86 -8.29
CA PRO A 125 13.93 9.21 -9.44
C PRO A 125 13.84 7.68 -9.34
N ARG A 126 13.50 7.02 -10.44
CA ARG A 126 13.39 5.54 -10.48
C ARG A 126 14.71 4.85 -10.13
N GLU A 127 15.82 5.50 -10.38
CA GLU A 127 17.18 5.04 -10.04
C GLU A 127 17.37 4.88 -8.53
N ASN A 128 16.73 5.73 -7.73
CA ASN A 128 16.77 5.64 -6.26
C ASN A 128 16.07 4.36 -5.78
N VAL A 129 14.96 3.96 -6.43
CA VAL A 129 14.28 2.70 -6.13
C VAL A 129 15.19 1.51 -6.47
N VAL A 130 15.85 1.56 -7.63
CA VAL A 130 16.82 0.53 -8.02
C VAL A 130 17.95 0.43 -6.99
N GLU A 131 18.48 1.56 -6.53
CA GLU A 131 19.55 1.59 -5.53
C GLU A 131 19.10 0.97 -4.19
N ALA A 132 17.93 1.41 -3.68
CA ALA A 132 17.37 0.90 -2.43
C ALA A 132 17.14 -0.61 -2.47
N THR A 133 16.75 -1.15 -3.63
CA THR A 133 16.41 -2.57 -3.78
C THR A 133 17.59 -3.49 -4.10
N LYS A 134 18.80 -2.97 -4.30
CA LYS A 134 20.00 -3.78 -4.55
C LYS A 134 20.25 -4.84 -3.45
N THR A 135 19.93 -4.50 -2.22
CA THR A 135 20.10 -5.41 -1.06
C THR A 135 18.95 -6.41 -0.91
N MET A 136 17.81 -6.18 -1.55
CA MET A 136 16.58 -6.97 -1.41
C MET A 136 16.49 -8.14 -2.41
N SER A 137 17.61 -8.59 -2.97
CA SER A 137 17.62 -9.67 -3.95
C SER A 137 17.56 -11.04 -3.29
N TRP A 138 16.94 -12.02 -3.96
CA TRP A 138 16.98 -13.42 -3.53
C TRP A 138 18.40 -13.97 -3.33
N ALA A 139 19.36 -13.47 -4.13
CA ALA A 139 20.76 -13.83 -3.97
C ALA A 139 21.35 -13.35 -2.64
N ASN A 140 21.00 -12.12 -2.22
CA ASN A 140 21.44 -11.59 -0.92
C ASN A 140 20.74 -12.28 0.24
N TYR A 141 19.46 -12.61 0.10
CA TYR A 141 18.73 -13.40 1.08
C TYR A 141 19.36 -14.78 1.26
N ALA A 142 19.64 -15.48 0.16
CA ALA A 142 20.31 -16.79 0.21
C ALA A 142 21.70 -16.71 0.87
N LYS A 143 22.48 -15.66 0.57
CA LYS A 143 23.79 -15.44 1.25
C LYS A 143 23.63 -15.23 2.75
N ALA A 144 22.66 -14.44 3.18
CA ALA A 144 22.41 -14.18 4.60
C ALA A 144 22.03 -15.49 5.35
N VAL A 145 21.17 -16.33 4.75
CA VAL A 145 20.77 -17.61 5.32
C VAL A 145 21.95 -18.61 5.39
N LEU A 146 22.86 -18.58 4.41
CA LEU A 146 24.02 -19.50 4.38
C LEU A 146 25.19 -19.03 5.26
N ALA A 147 25.19 -17.76 5.66
CA ALA A 147 26.25 -17.18 6.50
C ALA A 147 25.97 -17.26 8.01
N GLY A 148 24.74 -17.63 8.43
CA GLY A 148 24.32 -17.82 9.82
C GLY A 148 24.34 -19.28 10.21
#